data_12ce2158ce3b9cff509c80f7296c3f70
#
_entry.id   12ce2158ce3b9cff509c80f7296c3f70
#
_cell.length_a   1.000
_cell.length_b   1.000
_cell.length_c   1.000
_cell.angle_alpha   90.00
_cell.angle_beta   90.00
_cell.angle_gamma   90.00
#
_symmetry.space_group_name_H-M   'P 1'
#
loop_
_entity.id
_entity.type
_entity.pdbx_description
1 polymer ?
#
loop_
_entity_poly.entity_id
_entity_poly.type
_entity_poly.pdbx_seq_one_letter_code
_entity_poly.pdbx_strand_id
1 'polypeptide(L)'
;MTFTVIALGANINNPPERIKEAYVRMSEISGLTDLTLSSLYTSPPMGPQDQPAFFNAIATCQYSGEPTGLLNELQSIEHAMGRVKLRHWGERCIDLDIIQIGGRSIEEVDRVIPHPGISARELVV
;
A
#
# COMPACT_ATOMS: atom_id res chain seq x y z
N MET A 1 -15.31 14.24 0.34
CA MET A 1 -13.93 13.80 0.05
C MET A 1 -13.19 13.54 1.35
N THR A 2 -12.47 12.46 1.42
CA THR A 2 -11.83 12.03 2.66
C THR A 2 -10.33 11.91 2.44
N PHE A 3 -9.54 12.57 3.28
CA PHE A 3 -8.09 12.45 3.23
C PHE A 3 -7.67 11.02 3.57
N THR A 4 -6.82 10.44 2.74
CA THR A 4 -6.45 9.03 2.85
C THR A 4 -4.95 8.88 2.69
N VAL A 5 -4.36 7.98 3.50
CA VAL A 5 -2.94 7.67 3.46
C VAL A 5 -2.78 6.20 3.12
N ILE A 6 -1.97 5.92 2.09
CA ILE A 6 -1.76 4.57 1.59
C ILE A 6 -0.27 4.28 1.58
N ALA A 7 0.12 3.13 2.13
CA ALA A 7 1.49 2.67 2.06
C ALA A 7 1.68 1.77 0.84
N LEU A 8 2.78 1.96 0.12
CA LEU A 8 3.16 1.12 -1.00
C LEU A 8 4.48 0.45 -0.65
N GLY A 9 4.59 -0.84 -0.94
CA GLY A 9 5.81 -1.59 -0.68
C GLY A 9 6.03 -2.68 -1.69
N ALA A 10 7.30 -2.98 -1.98
CA ALA A 10 7.68 -4.04 -2.88
C ALA A 10 9.13 -4.44 -2.61
N ASN A 11 9.47 -5.71 -2.82
CA ASN A 11 10.85 -6.14 -2.64
C ASN A 11 11.36 -7.09 -3.73
N ILE A 12 10.56 -7.36 -4.76
CA ILE A 12 10.98 -8.16 -5.91
C ILE A 12 10.48 -7.54 -7.21
N ASN A 13 11.01 -8.03 -8.34
CA ASN A 13 10.58 -7.64 -9.69
C ASN A 13 10.76 -6.14 -9.96
N ASN A 14 11.95 -5.63 -9.62
CA ASN A 14 12.27 -4.22 -9.80
C ASN A 14 11.35 -3.32 -8.95
N PRO A 15 11.50 -3.35 -7.63
CA PRO A 15 10.58 -2.68 -6.71
C PRO A 15 10.29 -1.21 -7.00
N PRO A 16 11.28 -0.35 -7.32
CA PRO A 16 10.97 1.05 -7.61
C PRO A 16 9.99 1.21 -8.78
N GLU A 17 10.14 0.39 -9.81
CA GLU A 17 9.25 0.44 -10.97
C GLU A 17 7.85 -0.10 -10.62
N ARG A 18 7.79 -1.10 -9.74
CA ARG A 18 6.50 -1.63 -9.28
C ARG A 18 5.72 -0.58 -8.50
N ILE A 19 6.40 0.16 -7.63
CA ILE A 19 5.77 1.24 -6.87
C ILE A 19 5.28 2.34 -7.80
N LYS A 20 6.10 2.70 -8.79
CA LYS A 20 5.72 3.71 -9.77
C LYS A 20 4.50 3.29 -10.58
N GLU A 21 4.47 2.03 -11.01
CA GLU A 21 3.32 1.50 -11.75
C GLU A 21 2.06 1.54 -10.89
N ALA A 22 2.16 1.15 -9.62
CA ALA A 22 1.02 1.19 -8.71
C ALA A 22 0.51 2.61 -8.55
N TYR A 23 1.40 3.58 -8.42
CA TYR A 23 1.02 4.99 -8.34
C TYR A 23 0.20 5.42 -9.57
N VAL A 24 0.67 5.07 -10.76
CA VAL A 24 -0.04 5.41 -11.99
C VAL A 24 -1.42 4.76 -12.01
N ARG A 25 -1.51 3.48 -11.64
CA ARG A 25 -2.80 2.78 -11.59
C ARG A 25 -3.74 3.37 -10.55
N MET A 26 -3.20 3.79 -9.39
CA MET A 26 -4.00 4.44 -8.35
C MET A 26 -4.58 5.77 -8.84
N SER A 27 -3.84 6.50 -9.67
CA SER A 27 -4.30 7.78 -10.19
C SER A 27 -5.52 7.64 -11.09
N GLU A 28 -5.81 6.43 -11.55
CA GLU A 28 -6.95 6.12 -12.41
C GLU A 28 -8.18 5.66 -11.63
N ILE A 29 -8.08 5.53 -10.32
CA ILE A 29 -9.23 5.11 -9.51
C ILE A 29 -10.29 6.21 -9.50
N SER A 30 -11.52 5.84 -9.81
CA SER A 30 -12.65 6.77 -9.79
C SER A 30 -12.88 7.30 -8.38
N GLY A 31 -13.00 8.60 -8.25
CA GLY A 31 -13.23 9.24 -6.95
C GLY A 31 -11.96 9.53 -6.16
N LEU A 32 -10.79 9.20 -6.69
CA LEU A 32 -9.52 9.46 -6.03
C LEU A 32 -8.84 10.66 -6.71
N THR A 33 -8.52 11.68 -5.93
CA THR A 33 -7.90 12.92 -6.43
C THR A 33 -6.76 13.35 -5.54
N ASP A 34 -5.99 14.32 -6.01
CA ASP A 34 -4.86 14.91 -5.25
C ASP A 34 -3.85 13.87 -4.81
N LEU A 35 -3.58 12.90 -5.67
CA LEU A 35 -2.63 11.83 -5.36
C LEU A 35 -1.21 12.36 -5.36
N THR A 36 -0.51 12.16 -4.25
CA THR A 36 0.87 12.58 -4.06
C THR A 36 1.67 11.41 -3.51
N LEU A 37 2.88 11.21 -4.02
CA LEU A 37 3.74 10.11 -3.60
C LEU A 37 5.00 10.65 -2.95
N SER A 38 5.38 10.08 -1.81
CA SER A 38 6.62 10.44 -1.12
C SER A 38 7.83 9.88 -1.88
N SER A 39 9.03 10.26 -1.40
CA SER A 39 10.26 9.61 -1.86
C SER A 39 10.28 8.15 -1.44
N LEU A 40 11.04 7.35 -2.16
CA LEU A 40 11.23 5.95 -1.81
C LEU A 40 12.18 5.83 -0.62
N TYR A 41 11.94 4.84 0.24
CA TYR A 41 12.86 4.48 1.30
C TYR A 41 12.84 2.97 1.48
N THR A 42 13.84 2.41 2.16
CA THR A 42 13.97 0.97 2.32
C THR A 42 13.73 0.56 3.75
N SER A 43 13.27 -0.68 3.93
CA SER A 43 13.09 -1.28 5.24
C SER A 43 13.46 -2.76 5.19
N PRO A 44 13.90 -3.35 6.34
CA PRO A 44 14.16 -4.79 6.37
C PRO A 44 12.87 -5.58 6.17
N PRO A 45 12.96 -6.83 5.69
CA PRO A 45 11.77 -7.67 5.55
C PRO A 45 11.20 -8.01 6.92
N MET A 46 9.86 -8.13 6.99
CA MET A 46 9.16 -8.44 8.23
C MET A 46 9.06 -9.94 8.50
N GLY A 47 9.27 -10.75 7.50
CA GLY A 47 9.17 -12.21 7.62
C GLY A 47 10.53 -12.88 7.45
N PRO A 48 10.61 -13.91 6.59
CA PRO A 48 11.90 -14.59 6.35
C PRO A 48 12.99 -13.61 5.98
N GLN A 49 14.14 -13.73 6.62
CA GLN A 49 15.26 -12.81 6.44
C GLN A 49 16.08 -13.10 5.18
N ASP A 50 15.76 -14.16 4.47
CA ASP A 50 16.44 -14.53 3.23
C ASP A 50 15.85 -13.82 2.00
N GLN A 51 14.93 -12.89 2.19
CA GLN A 51 14.35 -12.12 1.11
C GLN A 51 14.96 -10.72 1.05
N PRO A 52 14.87 -10.04 -0.11
CA PRO A 52 15.40 -8.68 -0.24
C PRO A 52 14.68 -7.69 0.68
N ALA A 53 15.35 -6.60 0.99
CA ALA A 53 14.72 -5.50 1.73
C ALA A 53 13.58 -4.91 0.90
N PHE A 54 12.60 -4.34 1.59
CA PHE A 54 11.48 -3.67 0.94
C PHE A 54 11.85 -2.25 0.55
N PHE A 55 11.34 -1.84 -0.59
CA PHE A 55 11.26 -0.43 -0.97
C PHE A 55 9.85 0.03 -0.61
N ASN A 56 9.74 1.22 -0.04
CA ASN A 56 8.47 1.74 0.47
C ASN A 56 8.26 3.17 0.02
N ALA A 57 6.99 3.57 -0.04
CA ALA A 57 6.59 4.95 -0.24
C ALA A 57 5.25 5.16 0.43
N ILE A 58 4.92 6.42 0.70
CA ILE A 58 3.63 6.80 1.27
C ILE A 58 2.91 7.66 0.23
N ALA A 59 1.67 7.33 -0.05
CA ALA A 59 0.83 8.13 -0.91
C ALA A 59 -0.26 8.79 -0.08
N THR A 60 -0.60 10.02 -0.41
CA THR A 60 -1.74 10.71 0.18
C THR A 60 -2.68 11.11 -0.93
N CYS A 61 -3.97 11.16 -0.63
CA CYS A 61 -4.98 11.51 -1.61
C CYS A 61 -6.28 11.90 -0.93
N GLN A 62 -7.25 12.33 -1.74
CA GLN A 62 -8.63 12.52 -1.32
C GLN A 62 -9.47 11.44 -2.01
N TYR A 63 -10.36 10.80 -1.28
CA TYR A 63 -11.21 9.76 -1.83
C TYR A 63 -12.67 10.05 -1.49
N SER A 64 -13.55 9.91 -2.47
CA SER A 64 -14.97 10.24 -2.31
C SER A 64 -15.85 9.02 -2.05
N GLY A 65 -15.30 7.81 -2.14
CA GLY A 65 -16.08 6.59 -1.95
C GLY A 65 -15.98 6.00 -0.55
N GLU A 66 -16.48 4.81 -0.39
CA GLU A 66 -16.44 4.08 0.86
C GLU A 66 -15.09 3.37 1.03
N PRO A 67 -14.61 3.17 2.28
CA PRO A 67 -13.34 2.47 2.51
C PRO A 67 -13.26 1.10 1.87
N THR A 68 -14.35 0.32 1.91
CA THR A 68 -14.37 -1.01 1.28
C THR A 68 -14.20 -0.91 -0.23
N GLY A 69 -14.75 0.13 -0.85
CA GLY A 69 -14.56 0.36 -2.28
C GLY A 69 -13.10 0.62 -2.62
N LEU A 70 -12.44 1.45 -1.82
CA LEU A 70 -11.03 1.72 -2.03
C LEU A 70 -10.19 0.47 -1.83
N LEU A 71 -10.49 -0.32 -0.78
CA LEU A 71 -9.79 -1.59 -0.56
C LEU A 71 -9.89 -2.48 -1.79
N ASN A 72 -11.10 -2.62 -2.34
CA ASN A 72 -11.31 -3.46 -3.51
C ASN A 72 -10.50 -2.96 -4.71
N GLU A 73 -10.45 -1.64 -4.90
CA GLU A 73 -9.67 -1.06 -5.99
C GLU A 73 -8.17 -1.34 -5.82
N LEU A 74 -7.65 -1.19 -4.60
CA LEU A 74 -6.24 -1.47 -4.33
C LEU A 74 -5.92 -2.95 -4.52
N GLN A 75 -6.79 -3.83 -4.07
CA GLN A 75 -6.60 -5.26 -4.27
C GLN A 75 -6.65 -5.64 -5.75
N SER A 76 -7.51 -4.98 -6.52
CA SER A 76 -7.55 -5.19 -7.96
C SER A 76 -6.25 -4.77 -8.63
N ILE A 77 -5.64 -3.68 -8.18
CA ILE A 77 -4.35 -3.24 -8.68
C ILE A 77 -3.27 -4.26 -8.36
N GLU A 78 -3.22 -4.73 -7.12
CA GLU A 78 -2.26 -5.76 -6.73
C GLU A 78 -2.38 -7.00 -7.61
N HIS A 79 -3.60 -7.44 -7.82
CA HIS A 79 -3.88 -8.61 -8.64
C HIS A 79 -3.46 -8.38 -10.10
N ALA A 80 -3.82 -7.21 -10.64
CA ALA A 80 -3.48 -6.86 -12.02
C ALA A 80 -1.97 -6.77 -12.24
N MET A 81 -1.22 -6.42 -11.19
CA MET A 81 0.23 -6.33 -11.25
C MET A 81 0.92 -7.67 -10.99
N GLY A 82 0.16 -8.75 -10.85
CA GLY A 82 0.71 -10.08 -10.72
C GLY A 82 1.13 -10.47 -9.31
N ARG A 83 0.56 -9.85 -8.29
CA ARG A 83 0.90 -10.21 -6.92
C ARG A 83 0.50 -11.65 -6.65
N VAL A 84 1.48 -12.46 -6.25
CA VAL A 84 1.27 -13.85 -5.85
C VAL A 84 1.83 -14.02 -4.45
N LYS A 85 1.01 -14.55 -3.55
CA LYS A 85 1.44 -14.78 -2.18
C LYS A 85 2.16 -16.12 -2.13
N LEU A 86 3.49 -16.08 -2.12
CA LEU A 86 4.31 -17.28 -2.12
C LEU A 86 4.44 -17.89 -0.72
N ARG A 87 4.56 -17.04 0.30
CA ARG A 87 4.65 -17.47 1.69
C ARG A 87 4.22 -16.31 2.58
N HIS A 88 3.85 -16.64 3.82
CA HIS A 88 3.44 -15.63 4.79
C HIS A 88 4.59 -14.66 5.03
N TRP A 89 4.33 -13.36 4.97
CA TRP A 89 5.35 -12.31 5.11
C TRP A 89 6.46 -12.39 4.07
N GLY A 90 6.28 -13.16 3.01
CA GLY A 90 7.30 -13.36 2.00
C GLY A 90 7.36 -12.23 0.98
N GLU A 91 8.04 -12.52 -0.13
CA GLU A 91 8.29 -11.56 -1.19
C GLU A 91 6.98 -11.02 -1.78
N ARG A 92 6.99 -9.74 -2.15
CA ARG A 92 5.85 -9.06 -2.78
C ARG A 92 6.34 -8.20 -3.93
N CYS A 93 5.72 -8.34 -5.10
CA CYS A 93 5.99 -7.41 -6.21
C CYS A 93 5.30 -6.08 -5.95
N ILE A 94 4.20 -6.07 -5.21
CA ILE A 94 3.54 -4.84 -4.78
C ILE A 94 2.61 -5.15 -3.60
N ASP A 95 2.59 -4.24 -2.65
CA ASP A 95 1.70 -4.27 -1.50
C ASP A 95 1.11 -2.88 -1.35
N LEU A 96 -0.21 -2.79 -1.30
CA LEU A 96 -0.92 -1.52 -1.15
C LEU A 96 -1.80 -1.61 0.09
N ASP A 97 -1.59 -0.70 1.03
CA ASP A 97 -2.17 -0.81 2.35
C ASP A 97 -2.71 0.54 2.81
N ILE A 98 -3.98 0.57 3.21
CA ILE A 98 -4.58 1.79 3.73
C ILE A 98 -4.14 1.95 5.18
N ILE A 99 -3.44 3.04 5.46
CA ILE A 99 -2.95 3.33 6.79
C ILE A 99 -3.97 4.17 7.57
N GLN A 100 -4.59 5.11 6.91
CA GLN A 100 -5.52 6.04 7.55
C GLN A 100 -6.56 6.51 6.53
N ILE A 101 -7.80 6.63 6.97
CA ILE A 101 -8.89 7.21 6.19
C ILE A 101 -9.58 8.26 7.06
N GLY A 102 -9.50 9.51 6.66
CA GLY A 102 -10.12 10.61 7.38
C GLY A 102 -9.60 10.69 8.81
N GLY A 103 -10.51 10.77 9.77
CA GLY A 103 -10.15 10.80 11.18
C GLY A 103 -10.03 9.43 11.83
N ARG A 104 -10.16 8.35 11.05
CA ARG A 104 -10.11 6.99 11.59
C ARG A 104 -8.68 6.54 11.82
N SER A 105 -8.45 5.86 12.93
CA SER A 105 -7.15 5.27 13.23
C SER A 105 -6.93 4.03 12.35
N ILE A 106 -5.67 3.59 12.29
CA ILE A 106 -5.34 2.35 11.60
C ILE A 106 -6.06 1.15 12.19
N GLU A 107 -6.34 1.18 13.50
CA GLU A 107 -7.05 0.09 14.16
C GLU A 107 -8.47 -0.05 13.65
N GLU A 108 -9.14 1.06 13.38
CA GLU A 108 -10.48 1.04 12.80
C GLU A 108 -10.46 0.54 11.36
N VAL A 109 -9.44 0.90 10.63
CA VAL A 109 -9.26 0.46 9.25
C VAL A 109 -8.92 -1.03 9.20
N ASP A 110 -8.15 -1.52 10.17
CA ASP A 110 -7.74 -2.92 10.23
C ASP A 110 -8.91 -3.89 10.34
N ARG A 111 -10.05 -3.44 10.82
CA ARG A 111 -11.25 -4.28 10.81
C ARG A 111 -11.68 -4.63 9.40
N VAL A 112 -11.38 -3.76 8.47
CA VAL A 112 -11.71 -3.93 7.06
C VAL A 112 -10.54 -4.54 6.31
N ILE A 113 -9.32 -4.15 6.69
CA ILE A 113 -8.10 -4.54 6.01
C ILE A 113 -7.09 -5.03 7.06
N PRO A 114 -7.23 -6.27 7.54
CA PRO A 114 -6.21 -6.79 8.45
C PRO A 114 -4.88 -6.89 7.73
N HIS A 115 -3.85 -6.25 8.30
CA HIS A 115 -2.52 -6.23 7.70
C HIS A 115 -1.49 -6.38 8.82
N PRO A 116 -1.33 -7.59 9.34
CA PRO A 116 -0.45 -7.83 10.47
C PRO A 116 1.01 -7.52 10.13
N GLY A 117 1.74 -7.06 11.11
CA GLY A 117 3.15 -6.79 10.98
C GLY A 117 3.51 -5.43 10.40
N ILE A 118 2.51 -4.69 9.91
CA ILE A 118 2.73 -3.35 9.39
C ILE A 118 1.87 -2.39 10.18
N SER A 119 2.47 -1.36 10.75
CA SER A 119 1.75 -0.34 11.47
C SER A 119 2.04 1.01 10.86
N ALA A 120 1.13 1.97 11.08
CA ALA A 120 1.35 3.32 10.61
C ALA A 120 2.64 3.91 11.18
N ARG A 121 2.98 3.54 12.42
CA ARG A 121 4.18 4.03 13.09
C ARG A 121 5.45 3.58 12.40
N GLU A 122 5.45 2.40 11.82
CA GLU A 122 6.62 1.87 11.13
C GLU A 122 6.78 2.45 9.73
N LEU A 123 5.70 2.90 9.12
CA LEU A 123 5.70 3.39 7.76
C LEU A 123 5.75 4.92 7.69
N VAL A 124 5.17 5.59 8.66
CA VAL A 124 5.16 7.05 8.71
C VAL A 124 6.28 7.50 9.63
N VAL A 125 7.30 8.05 9.05
CA VAL A 125 8.49 8.48 9.78
C VAL A 125 8.58 9.99 9.82
#